data_b2c13024be1619a35ec312cd91827ff6
#
_entry.id   b2c13024be1619a35ec312cd91827ff6
#
_cell.length_a   1.000
_cell.length_b   1.000
_cell.length_c   1.000
_cell.angle_alpha   90.00
_cell.angle_beta   90.00
_cell.angle_gamma   90.00
#
_symmetry.space_group_name_H-M   'P 1'
#
loop_
_entity.id
_entity.type
_entity.pdbx_description
1 polymer ?
#
loop_
_entity_poly.entity_id
_entity_poly.type
_entity_poly.pdbx_seq_one_letter_code
_entity_poly.pdbx_strand_id
1 'polypeptide(L)'
;MHDHTYFGIDQWLDAMDAGNSQALIYSKESDEIIRKLSLKIYEADYRVLLVWLPEKLHVSCANKLLKLIEEPPAHTLILMVSEQPDLILGTIQSRTQRINIPRILPEELAKAMQSRYGLSPEDAHYVSHLANGNYLKAVEAI
;
A
#
# COMPACT_ATOMS: atom_id res chain seq x y z
N MET A 1 9.60 18.13 14.19
CA MET A 1 9.61 17.23 13.03
C MET A 1 8.79 16.04 13.46
N HIS A 2 7.48 16.00 13.16
CA HIS A 2 6.63 14.86 13.51
C HIS A 2 6.98 13.73 12.53
N ASP A 3 7.48 12.65 13.09
CA ASP A 3 7.82 11.42 12.36
C ASP A 3 6.49 10.76 11.92
N HIS A 4 6.00 11.15 10.74
CA HIS A 4 4.79 10.57 10.17
C HIS A 4 5.11 9.18 9.63
N THR A 5 5.16 8.21 10.53
CA THR A 5 5.37 6.78 10.20
C THR A 5 4.16 6.20 9.45
N TYR A 6 3.00 6.86 9.52
CA TYR A 6 1.74 6.43 8.91
C TYR A 6 1.21 7.55 8.02
N PHE A 7 0.87 7.22 6.78
CA PHE A 7 0.32 8.18 5.82
C PHE A 7 -0.68 7.50 4.88
N GLY A 8 -1.67 8.27 4.42
CA GLY A 8 -2.66 7.86 3.43
C GLY A 8 -2.29 8.34 2.03
N ILE A 9 -3.13 7.97 1.05
CA ILE A 9 -2.94 8.35 -0.35
C ILE A 9 -2.92 9.87 -0.53
N ASP A 10 -3.79 10.59 0.16
CA ASP A 10 -3.91 12.05 0.03
C ASP A 10 -2.63 12.75 0.47
N GLN A 11 -2.08 12.34 1.63
CA GLN A 11 -0.82 12.88 2.15
C GLN A 11 0.38 12.54 1.24
N TRP A 12 0.35 11.37 0.60
CA TRP A 12 1.37 10.98 -0.38
C TRP A 12 1.29 11.83 -1.65
N LEU A 13 0.09 12.06 -2.17
CA LEU A 13 -0.12 12.90 -3.35
C LEU A 13 0.28 14.35 -3.11
N ASP A 14 -0.02 14.89 -1.93
CA ASP A 14 0.40 16.23 -1.53
C ASP A 14 1.93 16.32 -1.45
N ALA A 15 2.59 15.32 -0.88
CA ALA A 15 4.05 15.27 -0.77
C ALA A 15 4.75 15.16 -2.13
N MET A 16 4.09 14.57 -3.13
CA MET A 16 4.59 14.45 -4.51
C MET A 16 4.27 15.66 -5.39
N ASP A 17 3.61 16.69 -4.85
CA ASP A 17 3.14 17.87 -5.60
C ASP A 17 2.27 17.48 -6.82
N ALA A 18 1.53 16.37 -6.69
CA ALA A 18 0.73 15.81 -7.78
C ALA A 18 -0.57 16.60 -8.04
N GLY A 19 -0.92 17.53 -7.16
CA GLY A 19 -2.10 18.39 -7.25
C GLY A 19 -3.39 17.58 -7.41
N ASN A 20 -4.33 18.07 -8.24
CA ASN A 20 -5.60 17.40 -8.56
C ASN A 20 -5.47 16.32 -9.66
N SER A 21 -4.28 15.92 -10.05
CA SER A 21 -4.09 14.88 -11.04
C SER A 21 -4.48 13.51 -10.45
N GLN A 22 -5.23 12.73 -11.24
CA GLN A 22 -5.48 11.34 -10.87
C GLN A 22 -4.14 10.61 -10.76
N ALA A 23 -3.83 10.10 -9.56
CA ALA A 23 -2.65 9.27 -9.37
C ALA A 23 -2.79 7.98 -10.18
N LEU A 24 -2.11 7.91 -11.30
CA LEU A 24 -2.05 6.74 -12.16
C LEU A 24 -0.60 6.35 -12.38
N ILE A 25 -0.33 5.07 -12.36
CA ILE A 25 0.98 4.50 -12.70
C ILE A 25 0.95 4.16 -14.19
N TYR A 26 1.75 4.88 -14.98
CA TYR A 26 1.76 4.77 -16.43
C TYR A 26 2.81 3.79 -16.95
N SER A 27 2.83 3.62 -18.25
CA SER A 27 3.68 2.70 -18.99
C SER A 27 5.19 2.96 -18.83
N LYS A 28 5.58 4.22 -18.58
CA LYS A 28 6.98 4.61 -18.37
C LYS A 28 7.56 3.98 -17.09
N GLU A 29 6.77 3.98 -16.02
CA GLU A 29 7.14 3.37 -14.75
C GLU A 29 7.29 1.86 -14.89
N SER A 30 6.45 1.19 -15.70
CA SER A 30 6.59 -0.25 -15.96
C SER A 30 7.88 -0.60 -16.69
N ASP A 31 8.31 0.23 -17.64
CA ASP A 31 9.57 0.01 -18.37
C ASP A 31 10.78 0.15 -17.43
N GLU A 32 10.73 1.10 -16.51
CA GLU A 32 11.76 1.27 -15.47
C GLU A 32 11.79 0.08 -14.49
N ILE A 33 10.63 -0.39 -14.04
CA ILE A 33 10.50 -1.57 -13.17
C ILE A 33 11.13 -2.79 -13.85
N ILE A 34 10.74 -3.09 -15.09
CA ILE A 34 11.26 -4.22 -15.85
C ILE A 34 12.78 -4.11 -16.01
N ARG A 35 13.29 -2.93 -16.35
CA ARG A 35 14.73 -2.67 -16.47
C ARG A 35 15.46 -2.93 -15.15
N LYS A 36 14.97 -2.38 -14.04
CA LYS A 36 15.59 -2.56 -12.72
C LYS A 36 15.58 -4.04 -12.28
N LEU A 37 14.51 -4.76 -12.56
CA LEU A 37 14.39 -6.17 -12.23
C LEU A 37 15.22 -7.09 -13.14
N SER A 38 15.68 -6.62 -14.30
CA SER A 38 16.59 -7.35 -15.18
C SER A 38 18.06 -7.29 -14.75
N LEU A 39 18.42 -6.38 -13.84
CA LEU A 39 19.80 -6.26 -13.35
C LEU A 39 20.16 -7.46 -12.46
N LYS A 40 21.45 -7.85 -12.41
CA LYS A 40 21.92 -8.89 -11.48
C LYS A 40 21.83 -8.45 -10.02
N ILE A 41 21.52 -9.41 -9.16
CA ILE A 41 21.59 -9.20 -7.70
C ILE A 41 23.04 -9.46 -7.27
N TYR A 42 23.66 -8.51 -6.55
CA TYR A 42 25.05 -8.63 -6.09
C TYR A 42 25.18 -8.74 -4.57
N GLU A 43 24.23 -8.15 -3.81
CA GLU A 43 24.38 -7.95 -2.37
C GLU A 43 23.24 -8.59 -1.53
N ALA A 44 22.28 -9.27 -2.18
CA ALA A 44 21.14 -9.86 -1.49
C ALA A 44 20.71 -11.18 -2.13
N ASP A 45 20.10 -12.06 -1.35
CA ASP A 45 19.57 -13.34 -1.85
C ASP A 45 18.26 -13.16 -2.60
N TYR A 46 17.49 -12.13 -2.28
CA TYR A 46 16.17 -11.87 -2.84
C TYR A 46 16.02 -10.41 -3.27
N ARG A 47 15.17 -10.23 -4.27
CA ARG A 47 14.69 -8.93 -4.74
C ARG A 47 13.20 -8.80 -4.42
N VAL A 48 12.78 -7.65 -3.93
CA VAL A 48 11.38 -7.38 -3.65
C VAL A 48 10.90 -6.21 -4.51
N LEU A 49 9.83 -6.44 -5.26
CA LEU A 49 9.05 -5.38 -5.91
C LEU A 49 7.81 -5.12 -5.04
N LEU A 50 7.73 -3.94 -4.46
CA LEU A 50 6.53 -3.48 -3.75
C LEU A 50 5.73 -2.54 -4.65
N VAL A 51 4.49 -2.90 -4.95
CA VAL A 51 3.53 -2.05 -5.67
C VAL A 51 2.45 -1.62 -4.70
N TRP A 52 2.43 -0.34 -4.36
CA TRP A 52 1.37 0.23 -3.55
C TRP A 52 0.26 0.76 -4.46
N LEU A 53 -0.99 0.46 -4.13
CA LEU A 53 -2.21 0.80 -4.88
C LEU A 53 -2.19 0.29 -6.34
N PRO A 54 -2.08 -1.03 -6.57
CA PRO A 54 -2.09 -1.61 -7.91
C PRO A 54 -3.38 -1.32 -8.69
N GLU A 55 -4.48 -0.95 -8.02
CA GLU A 55 -5.71 -0.45 -8.64
C GLU A 55 -5.53 0.90 -9.37
N LYS A 56 -4.44 1.62 -9.13
CA LYS A 56 -4.05 2.83 -9.86
C LYS A 56 -3.16 2.56 -11.07
N LEU A 57 -2.87 1.29 -11.37
CA LEU A 57 -2.15 0.93 -12.60
C LEU A 57 -3.01 1.24 -13.83
N HIS A 58 -2.49 2.06 -14.74
CA HIS A 58 -3.11 2.20 -16.03
C HIS A 58 -3.07 0.86 -16.80
N VAL A 59 -4.10 0.55 -17.57
CA VAL A 59 -4.25 -0.73 -18.28
C VAL A 59 -2.99 -1.09 -19.11
N SER A 60 -2.39 -0.10 -19.77
CA SER A 60 -1.16 -0.32 -20.55
C SER A 60 0.04 -0.70 -19.70
N CYS A 61 0.17 -0.11 -18.50
CA CYS A 61 1.20 -0.45 -17.53
C CYS A 61 0.99 -1.86 -16.97
N ALA A 62 -0.24 -2.14 -16.53
CA ALA A 62 -0.61 -3.46 -16.02
C ALA A 62 -0.32 -4.57 -17.02
N ASN A 63 -0.70 -4.39 -18.29
CA ASN A 63 -0.46 -5.39 -19.34
C ASN A 63 1.04 -5.63 -19.59
N LYS A 64 1.89 -4.61 -19.52
CA LYS A 64 3.35 -4.77 -19.59
C LYS A 64 3.91 -5.59 -18.42
N LEU A 65 3.33 -5.42 -17.23
CA LEU A 65 3.77 -6.15 -16.04
C LEU A 65 3.26 -7.59 -15.97
N LEU A 66 2.25 -7.98 -16.76
CA LEU A 66 1.69 -9.33 -16.70
C LEU A 66 2.74 -10.42 -16.91
N LYS A 67 3.63 -10.26 -17.89
CA LYS A 67 4.71 -11.22 -18.13
C LYS A 67 5.66 -11.35 -16.94
N LEU A 68 5.96 -10.23 -16.29
CA LEU A 68 6.80 -10.19 -15.09
C LEU A 68 6.12 -10.87 -13.89
N ILE A 69 4.79 -10.72 -13.79
CA ILE A 69 3.99 -11.34 -12.72
C ILE A 69 3.87 -12.85 -12.94
N GLU A 70 3.70 -13.29 -14.20
CA GLU A 70 3.61 -14.71 -14.55
C GLU A 70 4.94 -15.45 -14.37
N GLU A 71 6.02 -14.83 -14.84
CA GLU A 71 7.36 -15.42 -14.84
C GLU A 71 8.37 -14.44 -14.22
N PRO A 72 8.31 -14.23 -12.90
CA PRO A 72 9.25 -13.33 -12.25
C PRO A 72 10.68 -13.85 -12.35
N PRO A 73 11.69 -12.97 -12.46
CA PRO A 73 13.09 -13.38 -12.41
C PRO A 73 13.38 -14.18 -11.14
N ALA A 74 14.35 -15.09 -11.20
CA ALA A 74 14.74 -15.90 -10.04
C ALA A 74 14.99 -15.01 -8.80
N HIS A 75 14.58 -15.50 -7.63
CA HIS A 75 14.72 -14.80 -6.35
C HIS A 75 14.01 -13.43 -6.31
N THR A 76 12.89 -13.28 -7.04
CA THR A 76 12.08 -12.06 -7.03
C THR A 76 10.74 -12.32 -6.36
N LEU A 77 10.41 -11.50 -5.35
CA LEU A 77 9.10 -11.48 -4.71
C LEU A 77 8.37 -10.20 -5.15
N ILE A 78 7.13 -10.36 -5.61
CA ILE A 78 6.26 -9.23 -5.97
C ILE A 78 5.16 -9.13 -4.92
N LEU A 79 5.13 -8.01 -4.20
CA LEU A 79 4.12 -7.68 -3.20
C LEU A 79 3.26 -6.53 -3.73
N MET A 80 1.94 -6.71 -3.69
CA MET A 80 0.97 -5.68 -4.07
C MET A 80 0.11 -5.35 -2.85
N VAL A 81 0.04 -4.08 -2.48
CA VAL A 81 -0.77 -3.60 -1.35
C VAL A 81 -1.90 -2.75 -1.91
N SER A 82 -3.14 -3.21 -1.74
CA SER A 82 -4.34 -2.58 -2.28
C SER A 82 -5.33 -2.24 -1.17
N GLU A 83 -5.98 -1.10 -1.31
CA GLU A 83 -7.13 -0.68 -0.48
C GLU A 83 -8.47 -1.04 -1.15
N GLN A 84 -8.47 -1.19 -2.49
CA GLN A 84 -9.65 -1.48 -3.29
C GLN A 84 -9.40 -2.66 -4.25
N PRO A 85 -9.25 -3.88 -3.74
CA PRO A 85 -8.83 -5.03 -4.53
C PRO A 85 -9.78 -5.35 -5.69
N ASP A 86 -11.04 -5.00 -5.59
CA ASP A 86 -12.04 -5.24 -6.63
C ASP A 86 -11.84 -4.34 -7.88
N LEU A 87 -11.05 -3.26 -7.74
CA LEU A 87 -10.67 -2.39 -8.85
C LEU A 87 -9.37 -2.84 -9.56
N ILE A 88 -8.66 -3.81 -9.01
CA ILE A 88 -7.48 -4.39 -9.67
C ILE A 88 -7.94 -5.16 -10.91
N LEU A 89 -7.21 -5.01 -12.01
CA LEU A 89 -7.51 -5.74 -13.24
C LEU A 89 -7.55 -7.26 -13.00
N GLY A 90 -8.60 -7.91 -13.47
CA GLY A 90 -8.82 -9.35 -13.30
C GLY A 90 -7.64 -10.20 -13.79
N THR A 91 -6.91 -9.71 -14.80
CA THR A 91 -5.70 -10.37 -15.32
C THR A 91 -4.55 -10.39 -14.31
N ILE A 92 -4.45 -9.39 -13.42
CA ILE A 92 -3.49 -9.38 -12.31
C ILE A 92 -4.00 -10.26 -11.18
N GLN A 93 -5.28 -10.11 -10.81
CA GLN A 93 -5.89 -10.89 -9.72
C GLN A 93 -5.76 -12.40 -9.94
N SER A 94 -5.94 -12.88 -11.18
CA SER A 94 -5.85 -14.30 -11.52
C SER A 94 -4.43 -14.89 -11.41
N ARG A 95 -3.40 -14.05 -11.30
CA ARG A 95 -1.98 -14.42 -11.23
C ARG A 95 -1.33 -14.14 -9.89
N THR A 96 -2.11 -13.66 -8.93
CA THR A 96 -1.63 -13.29 -7.60
C THR A 96 -2.39 -14.04 -6.52
N GLN A 97 -1.71 -14.34 -5.43
CA GLN A 97 -2.36 -14.89 -4.24
C GLN A 97 -2.84 -13.73 -3.38
N ARG A 98 -4.15 -13.67 -3.13
CA ARG A 98 -4.74 -12.65 -2.26
C ARG A 98 -4.59 -13.07 -0.79
N ILE A 99 -4.07 -12.15 0.02
CA ILE A 99 -4.03 -12.24 1.47
C ILE A 99 -4.87 -11.08 2.02
N ASN A 100 -5.93 -11.40 2.74
CA ASN A 100 -6.77 -10.39 3.37
C ASN A 100 -6.17 -9.99 4.72
N ILE A 101 -5.92 -8.69 4.91
CA ILE A 101 -5.52 -8.12 6.19
C ILE A 101 -6.79 -7.57 6.85
N PRO A 102 -7.20 -8.11 8.00
CA PRO A 102 -8.39 -7.64 8.70
C PRO A 102 -8.17 -6.24 9.27
N ARG A 103 -9.27 -5.55 9.55
CA ARG A 103 -9.24 -4.29 10.30
C ARG A 103 -8.75 -4.54 11.72
N ILE A 104 -8.10 -3.53 12.30
CA ILE A 104 -7.69 -3.56 13.71
C ILE A 104 -8.95 -3.63 14.58
N LEU A 105 -8.94 -4.51 15.57
CA LEU A 105 -10.05 -4.60 16.51
C LEU A 105 -10.15 -3.31 17.33
N PRO A 106 -11.38 -2.82 17.62
CA PRO A 106 -11.57 -1.58 18.37
C PRO A 106 -10.83 -1.55 19.70
N GLU A 107 -10.79 -2.68 20.40
CA GLU A 107 -10.09 -2.81 21.69
C GLU A 107 -8.57 -2.66 21.56
N GLU A 108 -7.99 -3.24 20.50
CA GLU A 108 -6.57 -3.12 20.20
C GLU A 108 -6.21 -1.70 19.78
N LEU A 109 -7.08 -1.07 18.98
CA LEU A 109 -6.91 0.30 18.55
C LEU A 109 -7.01 1.26 19.75
N ALA A 110 -7.97 1.05 20.65
CA ALA A 110 -8.11 1.84 21.88
C ALA A 110 -6.87 1.73 22.78
N LYS A 111 -6.33 0.53 22.97
CA LYS A 111 -5.08 0.33 23.72
C LYS A 111 -3.90 1.07 23.07
N ALA A 112 -3.81 1.05 21.75
CA ALA A 112 -2.77 1.77 21.03
C ALA A 112 -2.90 3.30 21.23
N MET A 113 -4.12 3.84 21.19
CA MET A 113 -4.39 5.26 21.41
C MET A 113 -4.02 5.69 22.84
N GLN A 114 -4.39 4.89 23.85
CA GLN A 114 -3.98 5.15 25.22
C GLN A 114 -2.47 5.15 25.41
N SER A 115 -1.80 4.10 24.92
CA SER A 115 -0.36 3.91 25.15
C SER A 115 0.52 4.89 24.41
N ARG A 116 0.14 5.30 23.19
CA ARG A 116 0.97 6.17 22.34
C ARG A 116 0.64 7.64 22.46
N TYR A 117 -0.63 7.96 22.70
CA TYR A 117 -1.12 9.35 22.69
C TYR A 117 -1.66 9.80 24.06
N GLY A 118 -1.68 8.90 25.06
CA GLY A 118 -2.08 9.24 26.42
C GLY A 118 -3.58 9.54 26.57
N LEU A 119 -4.43 9.05 25.64
CA LEU A 119 -5.86 9.27 25.73
C LEU A 119 -6.46 8.60 26.98
N SER A 120 -7.53 9.21 27.49
CA SER A 120 -8.35 8.56 28.52
C SER A 120 -8.97 7.25 27.97
N PRO A 121 -9.34 6.28 28.82
CA PRO A 121 -10.01 5.06 28.35
C PRO A 121 -11.30 5.36 27.58
N GLU A 122 -12.06 6.40 27.99
CA GLU A 122 -13.32 6.81 27.36
C GLU A 122 -13.07 7.40 25.96
N ASP A 123 -12.12 8.35 25.84
CA ASP A 123 -11.76 8.97 24.57
C ASP A 123 -11.17 7.96 23.58
N ALA A 124 -10.28 7.09 24.07
CA ALA A 124 -9.68 6.04 23.25
C ALA A 124 -10.71 5.06 22.71
N HIS A 125 -11.70 4.70 23.52
CA HIS A 125 -12.83 3.87 23.09
C HIS A 125 -13.66 4.57 22.02
N TYR A 126 -14.01 5.83 22.24
CA TYR A 126 -14.77 6.63 21.29
C TYR A 126 -14.06 6.75 19.93
N VAL A 127 -12.78 7.17 19.96
CA VAL A 127 -11.95 7.31 18.75
C VAL A 127 -11.80 5.99 18.01
N SER A 128 -11.61 4.87 18.73
CA SER A 128 -11.44 3.56 18.11
C SER A 128 -12.69 3.10 17.35
N HIS A 129 -13.87 3.41 17.86
CA HIS A 129 -15.14 3.12 17.18
C HIS A 129 -15.35 3.99 15.94
N LEU A 130 -15.07 5.30 16.04
CA LEU A 130 -15.16 6.22 14.89
C LEU A 130 -14.21 5.81 13.76
N ALA A 131 -12.99 5.41 14.10
CA ALA A 131 -11.98 5.02 13.13
C ALA A 131 -12.26 3.69 12.44
N ASN A 132 -13.18 2.87 12.96
CA ASN A 132 -13.60 1.60 12.38
C ASN A 132 -12.42 0.71 11.94
N GLY A 133 -11.43 0.57 12.83
CA GLY A 133 -10.24 -0.27 12.61
C GLY A 133 -9.17 0.32 11.70
N ASN A 134 -9.27 1.61 11.35
CA ASN A 134 -8.26 2.34 10.60
C ASN A 134 -7.42 3.18 11.56
N TYR A 135 -6.13 2.83 11.72
CA TYR A 135 -5.22 3.51 12.63
C TYR A 135 -5.01 4.99 12.27
N LEU A 136 -4.85 5.29 10.97
CA LEU A 136 -4.64 6.66 10.50
C LEU A 136 -5.83 7.55 10.86
N LYS A 137 -7.05 7.08 10.59
CA LYS A 137 -8.28 7.81 10.98
C LYS A 137 -8.39 8.03 12.48
N ALA A 138 -7.90 7.07 13.28
CA ALA A 138 -7.88 7.25 14.73
C ALA A 138 -6.89 8.36 15.15
N VAL A 139 -5.74 8.43 14.51
CA VAL A 139 -4.74 9.48 14.75
C VAL A 139 -5.23 10.85 14.28
N GLU A 140 -5.94 10.93 13.16
CA GLU A 140 -6.51 12.17 12.63
C GLU A 140 -7.69 12.71 13.48
N ALA A 141 -8.30 11.85 14.29
CA ALA A 141 -9.43 12.21 15.14
C ALA A 141 -9.02 12.72 16.55
N ILE A 142 -7.72 12.74 16.87
CA ILE A 142 -7.15 13.23 18.12
C ILE A 142 -6.78 14.71 17.99
#